data_25265d5177fcbc482da64bc226228dce
#
_entry.id   25265d5177fcbc482da64bc226228dce
#
_cell.length_a   1.000
_cell.length_b   1.000
_cell.length_c   1.000
_cell.angle_alpha   90.00
_cell.angle_beta   90.00
_cell.angle_gamma   90.00
#
_symmetry.space_group_name_H-M   'P 1'
#
loop_
_entity.id
_entity.type
_entity.pdbx_description
1 polymer ?
#
loop_
_entity_poly.entity_id
_entity_poly.type
_entity_poly.pdbx_seq_one_letter_code
_entity_poly.pdbx_strand_id
1 'polypeptide(L)'
;MTLMDAGTHVSPFAKRYDNFIGGKFVAPKAGRYFENTSPITGGVIGEIARSDASDIEAALDAAHAAADAWGKTSVTERANILLKIAQVLEDNLELFAICETWDNGKSIREARLADLPLAIDHFRYFSSCIRAQEGTMGVIDDDTVAYHFHEPLGVVGQIIPWNFPLLMAVWKLAPALAAGNCVVLKPAEQTPATVMVFAELIGDLLPPGVLNVVNGFGLEAGKP
;
A
#
# COMPACT_ATOMS: atom_id res chain seq x y z
N MET A 1 3.74 2.79 -24.09
CA MET A 1 2.52 3.59 -23.94
C MET A 1 2.86 5.02 -24.31
N THR A 2 2.32 5.55 -25.40
CA THR A 2 2.65 6.87 -25.97
C THR A 2 2.19 7.93 -24.96
N LEU A 3 3.02 8.95 -24.70
CA LEU A 3 2.68 10.13 -23.91
C LEU A 3 1.28 10.61 -24.31
N MET A 4 0.31 10.45 -23.42
CA MET A 4 -1.01 11.03 -23.62
C MET A 4 -0.86 12.54 -23.55
N ASP A 5 -1.23 13.18 -24.66
CA ASP A 5 -1.38 14.62 -24.76
C ASP A 5 -2.22 15.11 -23.60
N ALA A 6 -1.81 16.17 -22.92
CA ALA A 6 -2.51 16.77 -21.78
C ALA A 6 -3.93 17.27 -22.12
N GLY A 7 -4.41 17.02 -23.31
CA GLY A 7 -5.73 17.37 -23.83
C GLY A 7 -6.73 16.22 -23.93
N THR A 8 -6.37 14.97 -23.67
CA THR A 8 -7.34 13.87 -23.66
C THR A 8 -7.87 13.66 -22.25
N HIS A 9 -9.10 14.08 -21.99
CA HIS A 9 -9.83 13.94 -20.72
C HIS A 9 -10.24 12.49 -20.41
N VAL A 10 -9.35 11.52 -20.63
CA VAL A 10 -9.63 10.10 -20.34
C VAL A 10 -8.99 9.76 -18.99
N SER A 11 -9.83 9.36 -18.05
CA SER A 11 -9.39 8.89 -16.74
C SER A 11 -8.41 7.71 -16.87
N PRO A 12 -7.30 7.68 -16.11
CA PRO A 12 -6.35 6.57 -16.11
C PRO A 12 -6.89 5.33 -15.40
N PHE A 13 -8.03 5.44 -14.73
CA PHE A 13 -8.57 4.42 -13.85
C PHE A 13 -9.53 3.47 -14.55
N ALA A 14 -9.64 2.26 -14.02
CA ALA A 14 -10.70 1.32 -14.37
C ALA A 14 -12.07 1.88 -13.95
N LYS A 15 -13.13 1.39 -14.60
CA LYS A 15 -14.51 1.82 -14.28
C LYS A 15 -14.93 1.42 -12.86
N ARG A 16 -14.32 0.36 -12.30
CA ARG A 16 -14.62 -0.15 -10.96
C ARG A 16 -13.41 -0.82 -10.36
N TYR A 17 -13.20 -0.61 -9.07
CA TYR A 17 -12.22 -1.30 -8.26
C TYR A 17 -12.89 -2.06 -7.12
N ASP A 18 -12.59 -3.34 -7.04
CA ASP A 18 -12.87 -4.22 -5.91
C ASP A 18 -11.80 -4.04 -4.81
N ASN A 19 -11.98 -4.68 -3.65
CA ASN A 19 -10.91 -4.78 -2.65
C ASN A 19 -9.78 -5.68 -3.17
N PHE A 20 -8.55 -5.44 -2.72
CA PHE A 20 -7.43 -6.36 -2.96
C PHE A 20 -7.18 -7.17 -1.70
N ILE A 21 -7.55 -8.45 -1.69
CA ILE A 21 -7.48 -9.34 -0.52
C ILE A 21 -6.89 -10.68 -0.94
N GLY A 22 -5.89 -11.16 -0.20
CA GLY A 22 -5.31 -12.47 -0.45
C GLY A 22 -4.66 -12.61 -1.82
N GLY A 23 -4.08 -11.51 -2.35
CA GLY A 23 -3.39 -11.47 -3.64
C GLY A 23 -4.32 -11.36 -4.86
N LYS A 24 -5.58 -11.01 -4.69
CA LYS A 24 -6.55 -10.87 -5.79
C LYS A 24 -7.59 -9.80 -5.52
N PHE A 25 -8.22 -9.30 -6.59
CA PHE A 25 -9.36 -8.40 -6.49
C PHE A 25 -10.62 -9.19 -6.13
N VAL A 26 -11.33 -8.73 -5.08
CA VAL A 26 -12.51 -9.39 -4.51
C VAL A 26 -13.61 -8.35 -4.32
N ALA A 27 -14.78 -8.60 -4.88
CA ALA A 27 -15.95 -7.75 -4.68
C ALA A 27 -16.29 -7.61 -3.18
N PRO A 28 -16.76 -6.43 -2.72
CA PRO A 28 -17.21 -6.26 -1.33
C PRO A 28 -18.36 -7.22 -1.02
N LYS A 29 -18.35 -7.85 0.15
CA LYS A 29 -19.33 -8.89 0.52
C LYS A 29 -20.78 -8.42 0.42
N ALA A 30 -21.03 -7.15 0.73
CA ALA A 30 -22.35 -6.54 0.61
C ALA A 30 -22.72 -6.10 -0.83
N GLY A 31 -21.80 -6.26 -1.81
CA GLY A 31 -22.01 -5.85 -3.20
C GLY A 31 -22.17 -4.33 -3.40
N ARG A 32 -21.76 -3.52 -2.42
CA ARG A 32 -21.93 -2.07 -2.45
C ARG A 32 -20.69 -1.37 -2.99
N TYR A 33 -20.90 -0.28 -3.73
CA TYR A 33 -19.86 0.58 -4.27
C TYR A 33 -20.22 2.04 -4.02
N PHE A 34 -19.25 2.92 -4.11
CA PHE A 34 -19.44 4.36 -4.09
C PHE A 34 -18.68 5.01 -5.25
N GLU A 35 -19.18 6.13 -5.72
CA GLU A 35 -18.54 6.90 -6.78
C GLU A 35 -17.29 7.60 -6.28
N ASN A 36 -16.18 7.47 -7.00
CA ASN A 36 -14.99 8.28 -6.84
C ASN A 36 -15.04 9.45 -7.82
N THR A 37 -14.90 10.67 -7.31
CA THR A 37 -15.04 11.90 -8.08
C THR A 37 -13.71 12.65 -8.13
N SER A 38 -13.26 13.00 -9.33
CA SER A 38 -12.05 13.80 -9.50
C SER A 38 -12.30 15.26 -9.10
N PRO A 39 -11.46 15.86 -8.24
CA PRO A 39 -11.54 17.28 -7.91
C PRO A 39 -11.16 18.19 -9.09
N ILE A 40 -10.53 17.67 -10.14
CA ILE A 40 -10.17 18.44 -11.34
C ILE A 40 -11.40 18.74 -12.19
N THR A 41 -12.24 17.73 -12.42
CA THR A 41 -13.38 17.83 -13.34
C THR A 41 -14.72 17.90 -12.62
N GLY A 42 -14.79 17.52 -11.36
CA GLY A 42 -16.04 17.30 -10.63
C GLY A 42 -16.83 16.08 -11.13
N GLY A 43 -16.29 15.34 -12.10
CA GLY A 43 -16.93 14.15 -12.68
C GLY A 43 -16.50 12.86 -11.98
N VAL A 44 -17.36 11.84 -12.11
CA VAL A 44 -17.07 10.48 -11.62
C VAL A 44 -15.98 9.87 -12.47
N ILE A 45 -14.94 9.33 -11.81
CA ILE A 45 -13.78 8.68 -12.45
C ILE A 45 -13.76 7.16 -12.27
N GLY A 46 -14.64 6.62 -11.45
CA GLY A 46 -14.83 5.20 -11.25
C GLY A 46 -15.69 4.90 -10.03
N GLU A 47 -15.97 3.63 -9.82
CA GLU A 47 -16.64 3.11 -8.63
C GLU A 47 -15.64 2.35 -7.76
N ILE A 48 -15.74 2.50 -6.46
CA ILE A 48 -14.84 1.89 -5.48
C ILE A 48 -15.66 1.02 -4.51
N ALA A 49 -15.13 -0.12 -4.11
CA ALA A 49 -15.77 -0.99 -3.14
C ALA A 49 -16.14 -0.23 -1.85
N ARG A 50 -17.41 -0.35 -1.42
CA ARG A 50 -17.90 0.15 -0.13
C ARG A 50 -18.01 -1.00 0.84
N SER A 51 -16.93 -1.24 1.53
CA SER A 51 -16.76 -2.35 2.46
C SER A 51 -17.30 -2.04 3.85
N ASP A 52 -17.48 -3.09 4.61
CA ASP A 52 -17.85 -3.06 6.02
C ASP A 52 -16.96 -4.01 6.84
N ALA A 53 -17.33 -4.24 8.11
CA ALA A 53 -16.58 -5.10 9.02
C ALA A 53 -16.31 -6.50 8.45
N SER A 54 -17.24 -7.04 7.67
CA SER A 54 -17.08 -8.39 7.11
C SER A 54 -15.97 -8.50 6.06
N ASP A 55 -15.70 -7.41 5.33
CA ASP A 55 -14.59 -7.33 4.38
C ASP A 55 -13.26 -7.13 5.11
N ILE A 56 -13.26 -6.35 6.20
CA ILE A 56 -12.10 -6.20 7.08
C ILE A 56 -11.71 -7.54 7.70
N GLU A 57 -12.67 -8.30 8.24
CA GLU A 57 -12.41 -9.66 8.76
C GLU A 57 -11.79 -10.57 7.71
N ALA A 58 -12.30 -10.55 6.47
CA ALA A 58 -11.73 -11.35 5.39
C ALA A 58 -10.27 -10.93 5.06
N ALA A 59 -9.96 -9.64 5.13
CA ALA A 59 -8.60 -9.15 4.92
C ALA A 59 -7.67 -9.51 6.09
N LEU A 60 -8.17 -9.45 7.34
CA LEU A 60 -7.45 -9.89 8.53
C LEU A 60 -7.16 -11.39 8.49
N ASP A 61 -8.15 -12.21 8.11
CA ASP A 61 -7.97 -13.66 7.96
C ASP A 61 -6.88 -13.98 6.92
N ALA A 62 -6.90 -13.30 5.76
CA ALA A 62 -5.88 -13.47 4.73
C ALA A 62 -4.49 -13.03 5.23
N ALA A 63 -4.42 -11.91 5.97
CA ALA A 63 -3.16 -11.41 6.53
C ALA A 63 -2.60 -12.34 7.60
N HIS A 64 -3.45 -12.84 8.52
CA HIS A 64 -3.03 -13.79 9.56
C HIS A 64 -2.55 -15.12 8.97
N ALA A 65 -3.21 -15.61 7.92
CA ALA A 65 -2.79 -16.83 7.22
C ALA A 65 -1.39 -16.69 6.60
N ALA A 66 -0.99 -15.49 6.18
CA ALA A 66 0.31 -15.22 5.56
C ALA A 66 1.41 -14.87 6.60
N ALA A 67 1.05 -14.37 7.79
CA ALA A 67 1.95 -13.71 8.72
C ALA A 67 3.13 -14.57 9.17
N ASP A 68 2.91 -15.85 9.49
CA ASP A 68 3.98 -16.74 9.95
C ASP A 68 5.01 -16.99 8.86
N ALA A 69 4.58 -17.27 7.64
CA ALA A 69 5.46 -17.52 6.51
C ALA A 69 6.22 -16.26 6.10
N TRP A 70 5.53 -15.11 6.02
CA TRP A 70 6.15 -13.83 5.67
C TRP A 70 7.15 -13.36 6.72
N GLY A 71 6.81 -13.46 8.01
CA GLY A 71 7.68 -13.08 9.12
C GLY A 71 8.99 -13.89 9.18
N LYS A 72 8.96 -15.12 8.68
CA LYS A 72 10.14 -16.03 8.61
C LYS A 72 10.96 -15.87 7.33
N THR A 73 10.53 -15.07 6.34
CA THR A 73 11.35 -14.79 5.16
C THR A 73 12.65 -14.10 5.54
N SER A 74 13.71 -14.37 4.77
CA SER A 74 15.00 -13.74 5.04
C SER A 74 14.93 -12.22 4.82
N VAL A 75 15.76 -11.50 5.58
CA VAL A 75 15.98 -10.04 5.38
C VAL A 75 16.32 -9.71 3.93
N THR A 76 17.17 -10.56 3.30
CA THR A 76 17.59 -10.40 1.90
C THR A 76 16.41 -10.51 0.94
N GLU A 77 15.52 -11.46 1.17
CA GLU A 77 14.33 -11.66 0.32
C GLU A 77 13.38 -10.48 0.42
N ARG A 78 13.03 -10.04 1.64
CA ARG A 78 12.18 -8.86 1.83
C ARG A 78 12.79 -7.60 1.23
N ALA A 79 14.09 -7.36 1.46
CA ALA A 79 14.79 -6.22 0.88
C ALA A 79 14.74 -6.22 -0.66
N ASN A 80 14.92 -7.39 -1.28
CA ASN A 80 14.86 -7.53 -2.74
C ASN A 80 13.44 -7.27 -3.28
N ILE A 81 12.40 -7.69 -2.56
CA ILE A 81 11.02 -7.41 -2.93
C ILE A 81 10.74 -5.89 -2.85
N LEU A 82 11.18 -5.22 -1.79
CA LEU A 82 11.03 -3.75 -1.68
C LEU A 82 11.73 -3.00 -2.81
N LEU A 83 12.93 -3.44 -3.22
CA LEU A 83 13.64 -2.88 -4.37
C LEU A 83 12.87 -3.09 -5.68
N LYS A 84 12.24 -4.24 -5.87
CA LYS A 84 11.39 -4.50 -7.04
C LYS A 84 10.16 -3.58 -7.04
N ILE A 85 9.53 -3.36 -5.88
CA ILE A 85 8.40 -2.43 -5.76
C ILE A 85 8.86 -1.00 -6.10
N ALA A 86 10.02 -0.56 -5.59
CA ALA A 86 10.59 0.74 -5.96
C ALA A 86 10.82 0.87 -7.47
N GLN A 87 11.30 -0.20 -8.11
CA GLN A 87 11.51 -0.21 -9.56
C GLN A 87 10.19 -0.12 -10.34
N VAL A 88 9.14 -0.84 -9.91
CA VAL A 88 7.82 -0.73 -10.53
C VAL A 88 7.27 0.70 -10.44
N LEU A 89 7.45 1.37 -9.29
CA LEU A 89 7.05 2.79 -9.15
C LEU A 89 7.84 3.69 -10.09
N GLU A 90 9.15 3.48 -10.22
CA GLU A 90 10.03 4.27 -11.09
C GLU A 90 9.69 4.07 -12.56
N ASP A 91 9.51 2.82 -12.99
CA ASP A 91 9.15 2.47 -14.38
C ASP A 91 7.77 3.00 -14.79
N ASN A 92 6.88 3.24 -13.81
CA ASN A 92 5.52 3.74 -14.02
C ASN A 92 5.30 5.15 -13.45
N LEU A 93 6.38 5.93 -13.25
CA LEU A 93 6.31 7.24 -12.61
C LEU A 93 5.29 8.18 -13.26
N GLU A 94 5.25 8.25 -14.58
CA GLU A 94 4.29 9.09 -15.31
C GLU A 94 2.85 8.65 -15.12
N LEU A 95 2.59 7.34 -15.12
CA LEU A 95 1.26 6.80 -14.83
C LEU A 95 0.79 7.23 -13.44
N PHE A 96 1.64 7.02 -12.42
CA PHE A 96 1.29 7.39 -11.04
C PHE A 96 1.15 8.91 -10.86
N ALA A 97 1.95 9.73 -11.55
CA ALA A 97 1.79 11.18 -11.50
C ALA A 97 0.43 11.63 -12.05
N ILE A 98 -0.02 11.01 -13.14
CA ILE A 98 -1.35 11.25 -13.71
C ILE A 98 -2.43 10.75 -12.74
N CYS A 99 -2.29 9.55 -12.18
CA CYS A 99 -3.23 9.01 -11.19
C CYS A 99 -3.37 9.92 -9.96
N GLU A 100 -2.27 10.34 -9.34
CA GLU A 100 -2.30 11.28 -8.20
C GLU A 100 -2.99 12.60 -8.56
N THR A 101 -2.74 13.12 -9.75
CA THR A 101 -3.39 14.35 -10.22
C THR A 101 -4.91 14.16 -10.38
N TRP A 102 -5.35 13.08 -11.00
CA TRP A 102 -6.77 12.80 -11.20
C TRP A 102 -7.52 12.49 -9.90
N ASP A 103 -6.90 11.74 -8.99
CA ASP A 103 -7.53 11.26 -7.75
C ASP A 103 -7.54 12.34 -6.66
N ASN A 104 -6.43 13.06 -6.47
CA ASN A 104 -6.22 14.04 -5.40
C ASN A 104 -6.38 15.51 -5.85
N GLY A 105 -6.16 15.81 -7.13
CA GLY A 105 -6.18 17.16 -7.68
C GLY A 105 -4.88 17.93 -7.55
N LYS A 106 -3.80 17.35 -7.02
CA LYS A 106 -2.50 18.03 -6.97
C LYS A 106 -1.91 18.23 -8.37
N SER A 107 -0.99 19.17 -8.50
CA SER A 107 -0.34 19.40 -9.79
C SER A 107 0.51 18.20 -10.19
N ILE A 108 0.47 17.84 -11.47
CA ILE A 108 1.29 16.76 -12.01
C ILE A 108 2.80 17.01 -11.80
N ARG A 109 3.22 18.27 -11.77
CA ARG A 109 4.60 18.66 -11.49
C ARG A 109 5.01 18.27 -10.07
N GLU A 110 4.13 18.48 -9.10
CA GLU A 110 4.38 18.16 -7.68
C GLU A 110 4.41 16.65 -7.47
N ALA A 111 3.43 15.92 -8.01
CA ALA A 111 3.41 14.46 -7.98
C ALA A 111 4.70 13.87 -8.59
N ARG A 112 5.11 14.39 -9.76
CA ARG A 112 6.29 13.89 -10.52
C ARG A 112 7.62 14.22 -9.87
N LEU A 113 7.79 15.45 -9.31
CA LEU A 113 9.09 15.95 -8.83
C LEU A 113 9.30 15.82 -7.33
N ALA A 114 8.24 15.58 -6.56
CA ALA A 114 8.31 15.48 -5.11
C ALA A 114 7.75 14.14 -4.59
N ASP A 115 6.46 13.87 -4.75
CA ASP A 115 5.80 12.76 -4.06
C ASP A 115 6.31 11.40 -4.51
N LEU A 116 6.37 11.17 -5.82
CA LEU A 116 6.76 9.86 -6.36
C LEU A 116 8.25 9.57 -6.18
N PRO A 117 9.19 10.50 -6.42
CA PRO A 117 10.59 10.28 -6.07
C PRO A 117 10.79 9.93 -4.59
N LEU A 118 10.06 10.61 -3.69
CA LEU A 118 10.11 10.31 -2.26
C LEU A 118 9.50 8.94 -1.93
N ALA A 119 8.41 8.54 -2.59
CA ALA A 119 7.83 7.22 -2.42
C ALA A 119 8.80 6.11 -2.87
N ILE A 120 9.46 6.29 -4.02
CA ILE A 120 10.48 5.36 -4.54
C ILE A 120 11.65 5.26 -3.55
N ASP A 121 12.15 6.41 -3.07
CA ASP A 121 13.26 6.47 -2.13
C ASP A 121 12.93 5.76 -0.81
N HIS A 122 11.70 5.86 -0.29
CA HIS A 122 11.28 5.17 0.93
C HIS A 122 11.40 3.65 0.83
N PHE A 123 10.98 3.05 -0.26
CA PHE A 123 11.17 1.60 -0.46
C PHE A 123 12.66 1.24 -0.52
N ARG A 124 13.48 2.04 -1.19
CA ARG A 124 14.94 1.85 -1.26
C ARG A 124 15.58 2.02 0.11
N TYR A 125 15.17 3.04 0.85
CA TYR A 125 15.67 3.31 2.19
C TYR A 125 15.39 2.13 3.15
N PHE A 126 14.13 1.68 3.26
CA PHE A 126 13.77 0.59 4.15
C PHE A 126 14.31 -0.77 3.71
N SER A 127 14.54 -1.00 2.42
CA SER A 127 15.26 -2.17 1.94
C SER A 127 16.71 -2.21 2.43
N SER A 128 17.33 -1.04 2.53
CA SER A 128 18.71 -0.88 3.04
C SER A 128 18.75 -0.97 4.56
N CYS A 129 17.84 -0.29 5.26
CA CYS A 129 17.74 -0.29 6.71
C CYS A 129 17.62 -1.70 7.28
N ILE A 130 16.75 -2.53 6.71
CA ILE A 130 16.54 -3.88 7.23
C ILE A 130 17.79 -4.76 7.09
N ARG A 131 18.63 -4.54 6.05
CA ARG A 131 19.90 -5.26 5.88
C ARG A 131 20.96 -4.87 6.90
N ALA A 132 20.88 -3.63 7.43
CA ALA A 132 21.81 -3.09 8.42
C ALA A 132 21.26 -3.17 9.86
N GLN A 133 20.03 -3.67 10.04
CA GLN A 133 19.42 -3.76 11.35
C GLN A 133 20.10 -4.84 12.18
N GLU A 134 20.61 -4.46 13.35
CA GLU A 134 21.25 -5.33 14.32
C GLU A 134 20.41 -5.44 15.60
N GLY A 135 20.60 -6.52 16.33
CA GLY A 135 20.16 -6.64 17.72
C GLY A 135 21.24 -6.13 18.68
N THR A 136 20.93 -6.11 19.96
CA THR A 136 21.92 -5.78 20.99
C THR A 136 22.15 -6.95 21.93
N MET A 137 23.31 -6.99 22.55
CA MET A 137 23.67 -7.93 23.60
C MET A 137 24.16 -7.16 24.81
N GLY A 138 23.71 -7.53 26.00
CA GLY A 138 24.19 -6.98 27.26
C GLY A 138 24.57 -8.08 28.24
N VAL A 139 25.66 -7.90 28.98
CA VAL A 139 26.00 -8.76 30.10
C VAL A 139 25.28 -8.21 31.34
N ILE A 140 24.48 -9.05 32.02
CA ILE A 140 23.76 -8.67 33.24
C ILE A 140 24.65 -8.99 34.45
N ASP A 141 25.22 -10.19 34.49
CA ASP A 141 26.16 -10.65 35.51
C ASP A 141 27.09 -11.73 34.89
N ASP A 142 27.91 -12.39 35.74
CA ASP A 142 28.91 -13.37 35.30
C ASP A 142 28.29 -14.61 34.61
N ASP A 143 27.01 -14.90 34.89
CA ASP A 143 26.32 -16.10 34.41
C ASP A 143 25.17 -15.77 33.43
N THR A 144 24.85 -14.48 33.20
CA THR A 144 23.65 -14.07 32.47
C THR A 144 23.96 -13.09 31.36
N VAL A 145 23.52 -13.41 30.13
CA VAL A 145 23.59 -12.52 28.96
C VAL A 145 22.18 -12.28 28.43
N ALA A 146 21.85 -11.02 28.16
CA ALA A 146 20.59 -10.60 27.53
C ALA A 146 20.81 -10.29 26.04
N TYR A 147 19.92 -10.78 25.22
CA TYR A 147 19.87 -10.46 23.78
C TYR A 147 18.57 -9.72 23.47
N HIS A 148 18.67 -8.71 22.58
CA HIS A 148 17.51 -8.04 22.03
C HIS A 148 17.40 -8.36 20.54
N PHE A 149 16.23 -8.85 20.14
CA PHE A 149 15.88 -9.15 18.77
C PHE A 149 14.71 -8.27 18.33
N HIS A 150 14.69 -7.94 17.04
CA HIS A 150 13.53 -7.31 16.41
C HIS A 150 12.70 -8.39 15.73
N GLU A 151 11.44 -8.47 16.10
CA GLU A 151 10.47 -9.41 15.54
C GLU A 151 9.29 -8.66 14.91
N PRO A 152 8.65 -9.22 13.85
CA PRO A 152 7.44 -8.62 13.30
C PRO A 152 6.30 -8.67 14.32
N LEU A 153 5.43 -7.66 14.31
CA LEU A 153 4.19 -7.66 15.09
C LEU A 153 3.17 -8.68 14.56
N GLY A 154 3.31 -9.09 13.29
CA GLY A 154 2.44 -10.02 12.60
C GLY A 154 1.54 -9.32 11.60
N VAL A 155 0.36 -8.85 12.00
CA VAL A 155 -0.58 -8.12 11.15
C VAL A 155 -0.74 -6.68 11.66
N VAL A 156 -0.66 -5.72 10.74
CA VAL A 156 -0.80 -4.29 11.05
C VAL A 156 -1.90 -3.65 10.20
N GLY A 157 -2.82 -2.95 10.87
CA GLY A 157 -3.81 -2.10 10.23
C GLY A 157 -3.22 -0.73 9.89
N GLN A 158 -3.48 -0.23 8.69
CA GLN A 158 -3.01 1.07 8.22
C GLN A 158 -4.15 1.88 7.64
N ILE A 159 -4.45 3.04 8.22
CA ILE A 159 -5.42 4.00 7.71
C ILE A 159 -4.67 5.22 7.25
N ILE A 160 -4.88 5.63 6.00
CA ILE A 160 -4.15 6.75 5.39
C ILE A 160 -5.09 7.90 5.02
N PRO A 161 -4.59 9.16 5.10
CA PRO A 161 -5.34 10.34 4.71
C PRO A 161 -5.32 10.57 3.19
N TRP A 162 -6.11 11.54 2.76
CA TRP A 162 -6.32 11.90 1.36
C TRP A 162 -5.26 12.83 0.75
N ASN A 163 -4.48 13.54 1.57
CA ASN A 163 -3.61 14.62 1.09
C ASN A 163 -2.35 14.17 0.33
N PHE A 164 -1.87 12.96 0.57
CA PHE A 164 -0.77 12.29 -0.14
C PHE A 164 -1.10 10.81 -0.32
N PRO A 165 -2.03 10.45 -1.22
CA PRO A 165 -2.59 9.10 -1.27
C PRO A 165 -1.54 8.00 -1.34
N LEU A 166 -0.73 7.98 -2.39
CA LEU A 166 0.30 6.95 -2.58
C LEU A 166 1.47 7.11 -1.59
N LEU A 167 1.95 8.35 -1.39
CA LEU A 167 3.10 8.58 -0.52
C LEU A 167 2.81 8.17 0.93
N MET A 168 1.62 8.47 1.46
CA MET A 168 1.23 8.05 2.81
C MET A 168 1.02 6.55 2.94
N ALA A 169 0.57 5.88 1.86
CA ALA A 169 0.58 4.42 1.81
C ALA A 169 2.01 3.88 1.91
N VAL A 170 2.92 4.39 1.09
CA VAL A 170 4.32 3.97 1.05
C VAL A 170 5.04 4.19 2.39
N TRP A 171 4.83 5.33 3.05
CA TRP A 171 5.44 5.62 4.36
C TRP A 171 5.11 4.59 5.42
N LYS A 172 3.97 3.91 5.30
CA LYS A 172 3.53 2.87 6.22
C LYS A 172 3.86 1.47 5.71
N LEU A 173 3.68 1.23 4.40
CA LEU A 173 3.93 -0.07 3.78
C LEU A 173 5.42 -0.45 3.81
N ALA A 174 6.30 0.48 3.42
CA ALA A 174 7.72 0.17 3.29
C ALA A 174 8.34 -0.34 4.61
N PRO A 175 8.21 0.36 5.76
CA PRO A 175 8.74 -0.15 7.03
C PRO A 175 8.01 -1.41 7.52
N ALA A 176 6.67 -1.51 7.33
CA ALA A 176 5.91 -2.66 7.80
C ALA A 176 6.31 -3.94 7.07
N LEU A 177 6.38 -3.88 5.72
CA LEU A 177 6.80 -5.01 4.89
C LEU A 177 8.27 -5.37 5.13
N ALA A 178 9.14 -4.37 5.26
CA ALA A 178 10.54 -4.57 5.61
C ALA A 178 10.69 -5.38 6.92
N ALA A 179 9.94 -5.00 7.95
CA ALA A 179 9.97 -5.67 9.25
C ALA A 179 9.32 -7.07 9.26
N GLY A 180 8.72 -7.50 8.15
CA GLY A 180 8.08 -8.82 8.06
C GLY A 180 6.62 -8.86 8.49
N ASN A 181 5.94 -7.70 8.56
CA ASN A 181 4.52 -7.64 8.88
C ASN A 181 3.65 -7.79 7.63
N CYS A 182 2.50 -8.41 7.77
CA CYS A 182 1.41 -8.35 6.81
C CYS A 182 0.55 -7.12 7.08
N VAL A 183 -0.07 -6.58 6.03
CA VAL A 183 -0.77 -5.29 6.10
C VAL A 183 -2.21 -5.39 5.63
N VAL A 184 -3.11 -4.77 6.38
CA VAL A 184 -4.45 -4.41 5.94
C VAL A 184 -4.51 -2.88 5.83
N LEU A 185 -4.53 -2.36 4.61
CA LEU A 185 -4.50 -0.94 4.30
C LEU A 185 -5.90 -0.45 3.93
N LYS A 186 -6.35 0.62 4.59
CA LYS A 186 -7.56 1.37 4.21
C LYS A 186 -7.18 2.74 3.66
N PRO A 187 -7.30 2.96 2.34
CA PRO A 187 -7.16 4.30 1.75
C PRO A 187 -8.26 5.25 2.24
N ALA A 188 -8.01 6.56 2.12
CA ALA A 188 -9.07 7.54 2.31
C ALA A 188 -10.13 7.37 1.21
N GLU A 189 -11.40 7.48 1.58
CA GLU A 189 -12.53 7.35 0.66
C GLU A 189 -12.56 8.44 -0.43
N GLN A 190 -11.86 9.56 -0.22
CA GLN A 190 -11.75 10.63 -1.19
C GLN A 190 -10.74 10.35 -2.31
N THR A 191 -9.72 9.52 -2.05
CA THR A 191 -8.58 9.32 -2.95
C THR A 191 -8.08 7.87 -2.94
N PRO A 192 -8.94 6.89 -3.25
CA PRO A 192 -8.57 5.49 -3.16
C PRO A 192 -7.95 4.92 -4.44
N ALA A 193 -8.19 5.55 -5.60
CA ALA A 193 -7.96 4.92 -6.89
C ALA A 193 -6.47 4.72 -7.20
N THR A 194 -5.61 5.67 -6.85
CA THR A 194 -4.15 5.54 -7.07
C THR A 194 -3.56 4.36 -6.30
N VAL A 195 -4.04 4.10 -5.08
CA VAL A 195 -3.60 2.95 -4.27
C VAL A 195 -4.06 1.62 -4.90
N MET A 196 -5.21 1.61 -5.57
CA MET A 196 -5.69 0.41 -6.26
C MET A 196 -4.86 0.10 -7.51
N VAL A 197 -4.46 1.12 -8.30
CA VAL A 197 -3.50 0.96 -9.41
C VAL A 197 -2.15 0.45 -8.89
N PHE A 198 -1.70 0.96 -7.75
CA PHE A 198 -0.49 0.47 -7.11
C PHE A 198 -0.61 -1.01 -6.73
N ALA A 199 -1.70 -1.42 -6.07
CA ALA A 199 -1.94 -2.81 -5.72
C ALA A 199 -2.01 -3.74 -6.95
N GLU A 200 -2.57 -3.26 -8.06
CA GLU A 200 -2.61 -4.00 -9.34
C GLU A 200 -1.21 -4.27 -9.89
N LEU A 201 -0.31 -3.28 -9.83
CA LEU A 201 1.03 -3.38 -10.41
C LEU A 201 2.02 -4.17 -9.54
N ILE A 202 1.83 -4.18 -8.21
CA ILE A 202 2.77 -4.83 -7.30
C ILE A 202 2.24 -6.13 -6.69
N GLY A 203 0.96 -6.44 -6.88
CA GLY A 203 0.30 -7.57 -6.20
C GLY A 203 1.01 -8.90 -6.35
N ASP A 204 1.52 -9.18 -7.55
CA ASP A 204 2.25 -10.42 -7.86
C ASP A 204 3.69 -10.47 -7.29
N LEU A 205 4.21 -9.35 -6.77
CA LEU A 205 5.53 -9.31 -6.13
C LEU A 205 5.51 -9.80 -4.68
N LEU A 206 4.32 -9.81 -4.07
CA LEU A 206 4.13 -10.19 -2.67
C LEU A 206 3.35 -11.50 -2.57
N PRO A 207 3.68 -12.37 -1.61
CA PRO A 207 2.86 -13.54 -1.34
C PRO A 207 1.40 -13.14 -1.03
N PRO A 208 0.41 -13.97 -1.42
CA PRO A 208 -1.00 -13.72 -1.11
C PRO A 208 -1.22 -13.47 0.39
N GLY A 209 -1.95 -12.41 0.73
CA GLY A 209 -2.26 -12.02 2.10
C GLY A 209 -1.23 -11.10 2.77
N VAL A 210 -0.03 -10.92 2.21
CA VAL A 210 0.97 -9.99 2.77
C VAL A 210 0.52 -8.53 2.64
N LEU A 211 -0.10 -8.17 1.53
CA LEU A 211 -0.77 -6.88 1.34
C LEU A 211 -2.25 -7.11 1.07
N ASN A 212 -3.09 -6.41 1.82
CA ASN A 212 -4.53 -6.36 1.60
C ASN A 212 -4.98 -4.90 1.61
N VAL A 213 -5.82 -4.52 0.66
CA VAL A 213 -6.38 -3.15 0.56
C VAL A 213 -7.89 -3.24 0.61
N VAL A 214 -8.48 -2.63 1.62
CA VAL A 214 -9.94 -2.60 1.83
C VAL A 214 -10.42 -1.17 1.74
N ASN A 215 -11.30 -0.89 0.78
CA ASN A 215 -11.87 0.43 0.58
C ASN A 215 -13.19 0.58 1.34
N GLY A 216 -13.56 1.81 1.67
CA GLY A 216 -14.81 2.11 2.36
C GLY A 216 -14.73 3.34 3.23
N PHE A 217 -15.85 3.71 3.81
CA PHE A 217 -15.96 4.88 4.68
C PHE A 217 -15.38 4.60 6.08
N GLY A 218 -14.88 5.67 6.72
CA GLY A 218 -14.20 5.56 8.02
C GLY A 218 -15.00 4.85 9.10
N LEU A 219 -16.32 5.10 9.19
CA LEU A 219 -17.19 4.45 10.18
C LEU A 219 -17.57 3.01 9.83
N GLU A 220 -17.56 2.64 8.55
CA GLU A 220 -18.01 1.33 8.07
C GLU A 220 -16.84 0.32 7.96
N ALA A 221 -15.70 0.76 7.45
CA ALA A 221 -14.52 -0.09 7.22
C ALA A 221 -13.27 0.33 8.01
N GLY A 222 -13.26 1.53 8.60
CA GLY A 222 -12.10 2.02 9.37
C GLY A 222 -12.22 1.85 10.86
N LYS A 223 -13.43 1.83 11.40
CA LYS A 223 -13.69 1.67 12.85
C LYS A 223 -13.65 0.22 13.33
N PRO A 224 -14.17 -0.76 12.56
CA PRO A 224 -14.05 -2.16 12.94
C PRO A 224 -12.62 -2.63 13.06
#